data_1e46732bc3a5bca7cd00db30dc035f21
#
_entry.id   1e46732bc3a5bca7cd00db30dc035f21
#
_cell.length_a   1.000
_cell.length_b   1.000
_cell.length_c   1.000
_cell.angle_alpha   90.00
_cell.angle_beta   90.00
_cell.angle_gamma   90.00
#
_symmetry.space_group_name_H-M   'P 1'
#
loop_
_entity.id
_entity.type
_entity.pdbx_description
1 polymer ?
#
loop_
_entity_poly.entity_id
_entity_poly.type
_entity_poly.pdbx_seq_one_letter_code
_entity_poly.pdbx_strand_id
1 'polypeptide(L)'
;MSRTPEQIVRQFIDAFRESWPRDLDAALAPLADDAYYQIVVPSMEPIRGRAAIKAELEHMQKRVLDQKHDMKAVAASGNTVFTERCDWSFSKGRWVSIPLVAVFVLDDAGRIVEWREYLDPSHVAKQHGMTLDELRDSLAV
;
A
#
# COMPACT_ATOMS: atom_id res chain seq x y z
N MET A 1 19.91 17.89 6.19
CA MET A 1 18.66 18.48 5.66
C MET A 1 17.53 17.48 5.81
N SER A 2 16.39 17.97 6.25
CA SER A 2 15.20 17.14 6.37
C SER A 2 14.66 16.80 5.00
N ARG A 3 14.15 15.57 4.87
CA ARG A 3 13.44 15.16 3.66
C ARG A 3 12.06 15.80 3.63
N THR A 4 11.58 16.14 2.43
CA THR A 4 10.21 16.62 2.25
C THR A 4 9.22 15.45 2.41
N PRO A 5 7.93 15.73 2.71
CA PRO A 5 6.92 14.68 2.72
C PRO A 5 6.89 13.86 1.43
N GLU A 6 7.01 14.51 0.27
CA GLU A 6 7.06 13.81 -1.01
C GLU A 6 8.25 12.85 -1.09
N GLN A 7 9.43 13.27 -0.66
CA GLN A 7 10.62 12.42 -0.66
C GLN A 7 10.46 11.22 0.27
N ILE A 8 9.86 11.43 1.45
CA ILE A 8 9.61 10.36 2.42
C ILE A 8 8.68 9.30 1.80
N VAL A 9 7.61 9.73 1.16
CA VAL A 9 6.65 8.80 0.55
C VAL A 9 7.25 8.06 -0.64
N ARG A 10 7.99 8.77 -1.50
CA ARG A 10 8.70 8.10 -2.61
C ARG A 10 9.66 7.03 -2.11
N GLN A 11 10.43 7.34 -1.08
CA GLN A 11 11.36 6.38 -0.49
C GLN A 11 10.64 5.21 0.18
N PHE A 12 9.50 5.47 0.80
CA PHE A 12 8.67 4.40 1.38
C PHE A 12 8.21 3.40 0.32
N ILE A 13 7.70 3.90 -0.82
CA ILE A 13 7.22 3.06 -1.91
C ILE A 13 8.37 2.25 -2.52
N ASP A 14 9.51 2.88 -2.75
CA ASP A 14 10.69 2.21 -3.29
C ASP A 14 11.22 1.12 -2.35
N ALA A 15 11.33 1.44 -1.05
CA ALA A 15 11.79 0.50 -0.04
C ALA A 15 10.82 -0.67 0.12
N PHE A 16 9.53 -0.41 0.04
CA PHE A 16 8.50 -1.44 0.11
C PHE A 16 8.68 -2.46 -1.01
N ARG A 17 8.90 -1.99 -2.23
CA ARG A 17 9.16 -2.85 -3.38
C ARG A 17 10.45 -3.65 -3.21
N GLU A 18 11.53 -2.99 -2.82
CA GLU A 18 12.85 -3.61 -2.67
C GLU A 18 12.87 -4.66 -1.55
N SER A 19 12.12 -4.42 -0.49
CA SER A 19 12.08 -5.30 0.68
C SER A 19 11.07 -6.45 0.54
N TRP A 20 10.21 -6.40 -0.45
CA TRP A 20 9.21 -7.44 -0.66
C TRP A 20 9.85 -8.68 -1.33
N PRO A 21 9.61 -9.87 -0.79
CA PRO A 21 8.87 -10.23 0.42
C PRO A 21 9.76 -10.43 1.67
N ARG A 22 11.00 -9.97 1.64
CA ARG A 22 12.06 -10.43 2.57
C ARG A 22 12.08 -9.72 3.91
N ASP A 23 11.85 -8.41 3.94
CA ASP A 23 12.05 -7.60 5.15
C ASP A 23 10.97 -6.53 5.28
N LEU A 24 9.81 -6.93 5.79
CA LEU A 24 8.70 -6.01 6.01
C LEU A 24 8.99 -4.99 7.11
N ASP A 25 9.77 -5.35 8.13
CA ASP A 25 10.08 -4.41 9.20
C ASP A 25 10.85 -3.20 8.65
N ALA A 26 11.81 -3.43 7.77
CA ALA A 26 12.53 -2.34 7.12
C ALA A 26 11.60 -1.51 6.24
N ALA A 27 10.72 -2.15 5.47
CA ALA A 27 9.77 -1.45 4.60
C ALA A 27 8.79 -0.58 5.39
N LEU A 28 8.35 -1.05 6.56
CA LEU A 28 7.35 -0.38 7.37
C LEU A 28 7.92 0.60 8.40
N ALA A 29 9.24 0.73 8.47
CA ALA A 29 9.90 1.63 9.43
C ALA A 29 9.39 3.09 9.35
N PRO A 30 9.05 3.66 8.16
CA PRO A 30 8.52 5.02 8.09
C PRO A 30 7.11 5.21 8.66
N LEU A 31 6.38 4.14 8.94
CA LEU A 31 5.06 4.24 9.54
C LEU A 31 5.17 4.57 11.04
N ALA A 32 4.28 5.42 11.53
CA ALA A 32 4.10 5.60 12.96
C ALA A 32 3.54 4.31 13.58
N ASP A 33 3.77 4.10 14.87
CA ASP A 33 3.31 2.90 15.57
C ASP A 33 1.78 2.73 15.50
N ASP A 34 1.06 3.84 15.54
CA ASP A 34 -0.40 3.91 15.51
C ASP A 34 -0.96 4.24 14.12
N ALA A 35 -0.15 4.16 13.08
CA ALA A 35 -0.59 4.43 11.71
C ALA A 35 -1.74 3.52 11.32
N TYR A 36 -2.60 4.00 10.40
CA TYR A 36 -3.57 3.10 9.81
C TYR A 36 -3.37 2.97 8.30
N TYR A 37 -3.80 1.85 7.76
CA TYR A 37 -3.77 1.53 6.35
C TYR A 37 -5.16 1.07 5.92
N GLN A 38 -5.75 1.76 4.95
CA GLN A 38 -7.02 1.36 4.35
C GLN A 38 -6.78 0.96 2.89
N ILE A 39 -6.95 -0.32 2.62
CA ILE A 39 -6.56 -0.92 1.34
C ILE A 39 -7.48 -0.50 0.20
N VAL A 40 -8.77 -0.35 0.46
CA VAL A 40 -9.75 0.09 -0.54
C VAL A 40 -10.73 1.04 0.13
N VAL A 41 -10.61 2.33 -0.20
CA VAL A 41 -11.50 3.36 0.38
C VAL A 41 -12.75 3.48 -0.48
N PRO A 42 -13.94 3.47 0.11
CA PRO A 42 -14.28 3.25 1.52
C PRO A 42 -14.67 1.81 1.87
N SER A 43 -14.54 0.87 0.92
CA SER A 43 -15.18 -0.45 1.01
C SER A 43 -14.56 -1.38 2.04
N MET A 44 -13.28 -1.17 2.38
CA MET A 44 -12.57 -2.00 3.35
C MET A 44 -12.35 -1.22 4.64
N GLU A 45 -12.42 -1.92 5.78
CA GLU A 45 -12.14 -1.30 7.07
C GLU A 45 -10.65 -0.96 7.20
N PRO A 46 -10.29 0.16 7.84
CA PRO A 46 -8.89 0.48 8.07
C PRO A 46 -8.23 -0.54 9.01
N ILE A 47 -6.99 -0.88 8.69
CA ILE A 47 -6.14 -1.70 9.56
C ILE A 47 -5.36 -0.71 10.42
N ARG A 48 -5.45 -0.85 11.75
CA ARG A 48 -4.87 0.12 12.68
C ARG A 48 -3.67 -0.45 13.41
N GLY A 49 -2.58 0.31 13.37
CA GLY A 49 -1.33 -0.01 14.03
C GLY A 49 -0.35 -0.75 13.13
N ARG A 50 0.94 -0.41 13.25
CA ARG A 50 2.00 -1.00 12.41
C ARG A 50 2.02 -2.53 12.51
N ALA A 51 1.82 -3.07 13.71
CA ALA A 51 1.84 -4.53 13.91
C ALA A 51 0.72 -5.23 13.13
N ALA A 52 -0.50 -4.67 13.15
CA ALA A 52 -1.62 -5.22 12.40
C ALA A 52 -1.42 -5.07 10.89
N ILE A 53 -0.84 -3.95 10.45
CA ILE A 53 -0.49 -3.74 9.03
C ILE A 53 0.53 -4.78 8.59
N LYS A 54 1.55 -5.01 9.39
CA LYS A 54 2.56 -6.04 9.10
C LYS A 54 1.92 -7.42 8.96
N ALA A 55 1.03 -7.78 9.88
CA ALA A 55 0.34 -9.07 9.85
C ALA A 55 -0.48 -9.26 8.57
N GLU A 56 -1.19 -8.22 8.12
CA GLU A 56 -1.94 -8.27 6.86
C GLU A 56 -1.02 -8.42 5.65
N LEU A 57 0.09 -7.69 5.63
CA LEU A 57 1.05 -7.80 4.54
C LEU A 57 1.74 -9.17 4.52
N GLU A 58 2.03 -9.74 5.66
CA GLU A 58 2.54 -11.12 5.76
C GLU A 58 1.54 -12.13 5.21
N HIS A 59 0.26 -11.89 5.47
CA HIS A 59 -0.83 -12.70 4.90
C HIS A 59 -0.84 -12.59 3.36
N MET A 60 -0.68 -11.38 2.84
CA MET A 60 -0.59 -11.15 1.39
C MET A 60 0.62 -11.84 0.75
N GLN A 61 1.75 -11.89 1.46
CA GLN A 61 2.99 -12.50 0.93
C GLN A 61 2.82 -13.98 0.59
N LYS A 62 1.83 -14.64 1.17
CA LYS A 62 1.53 -16.03 0.84
C LYS A 62 1.02 -16.20 -0.59
N ARG A 63 0.49 -15.13 -1.19
CA ARG A 63 -0.11 -15.17 -2.53
C ARG A 63 0.59 -14.25 -3.52
N VAL A 64 1.11 -13.12 -3.05
CA VAL A 64 1.81 -12.15 -3.88
C VAL A 64 3.30 -12.40 -3.73
N LEU A 65 3.90 -12.95 -4.76
CA LEU A 65 5.30 -13.40 -4.74
C LEU A 65 6.27 -12.29 -5.18
N ASP A 66 5.80 -11.30 -5.90
CA ASP A 66 6.60 -10.18 -6.38
C ASP A 66 5.71 -8.96 -6.62
N GLN A 67 6.30 -7.78 -6.61
CA GLN A 67 5.61 -6.52 -6.85
C GLN A 67 6.42 -5.60 -7.74
N LYS A 68 5.72 -4.75 -8.50
CA LYS A 68 6.28 -3.62 -9.23
C LYS A 68 5.41 -2.40 -8.97
N HIS A 69 6.02 -1.22 -8.99
CA HIS A 69 5.29 0.04 -8.86
C HIS A 69 5.69 0.96 -10.00
N ASP A 70 4.70 1.45 -10.73
CA ASP A 70 4.89 2.42 -11.81
C ASP A 70 4.32 3.77 -11.35
N MET A 71 5.20 4.65 -10.89
CA MET A 71 4.83 5.96 -10.39
C MET A 71 4.53 6.90 -11.56
N LYS A 72 3.31 7.42 -11.63
CA LYS A 72 2.88 8.32 -12.68
C LYS A 72 2.96 9.78 -12.26
N ALA A 73 2.52 10.10 -11.05
CA ALA A 73 2.52 11.47 -10.55
C ALA A 73 2.57 11.48 -9.02
N VAL A 74 3.23 12.47 -8.47
CA VAL A 74 3.27 12.72 -7.02
C VAL A 74 3.02 14.21 -6.79
N ALA A 75 2.18 14.53 -5.82
CA ALA A 75 1.94 15.89 -5.39
C ALA A 75 1.77 15.94 -3.89
N ALA A 76 2.16 17.04 -3.29
CA ALA A 76 2.02 17.25 -1.85
C ALA A 76 1.28 18.53 -1.55
N SER A 77 0.44 18.48 -0.52
CA SER A 77 -0.21 19.66 0.06
C SER A 77 0.09 19.61 1.56
N GLY A 78 1.05 20.41 2.02
CA GLY A 78 1.54 20.33 3.40
C GLY A 78 2.09 18.93 3.71
N ASN A 79 1.57 18.29 4.73
CA ASN A 79 1.97 16.95 5.15
C ASN A 79 1.15 15.84 4.48
N THR A 80 0.32 16.17 3.49
CA THR A 80 -0.48 15.19 2.75
C THR A 80 0.15 14.98 1.37
N VAL A 81 0.42 13.73 1.03
CA VAL A 81 1.05 13.36 -0.24
C VAL A 81 0.11 12.46 -1.03
N PHE A 82 -0.06 12.77 -2.31
CA PHE A 82 -0.88 12.01 -3.26
C PHE A 82 0.03 11.35 -4.27
N THR A 83 -0.17 10.05 -4.50
CA THR A 83 0.56 9.33 -5.55
C THR A 83 -0.42 8.70 -6.50
N GLU A 84 -0.28 8.97 -7.79
CA GLU A 84 -0.95 8.21 -8.84
C GLU A 84 0.06 7.20 -9.37
N ARG A 85 -0.29 5.93 -9.35
CA ARG A 85 0.60 4.88 -9.83
C ARG A 85 -0.19 3.66 -10.30
N CYS A 86 0.48 2.79 -11.01
CA CYS A 86 -0.02 1.45 -11.27
C CYS A 86 0.88 0.48 -10.52
N ASP A 87 0.31 -0.22 -9.56
CA ASP A 87 1.02 -1.30 -8.87
C ASP A 87 0.75 -2.61 -9.61
N TRP A 88 1.72 -3.50 -9.58
CA TRP A 88 1.61 -4.81 -10.18
C TRP A 88 1.95 -5.86 -9.15
N SER A 89 1.12 -6.87 -9.04
CA SER A 89 1.34 -8.01 -8.15
C SER A 89 1.47 -9.29 -8.94
N PHE A 90 2.53 -10.06 -8.66
CA PHE A 90 2.70 -11.37 -9.28
C PHE A 90 2.04 -12.43 -8.41
N SER A 91 1.01 -13.06 -8.93
CA SER A 91 0.22 -14.05 -8.19
C SER A 91 -0.31 -15.10 -9.16
N LYS A 92 -0.24 -16.37 -8.76
CA LYS A 92 -0.74 -17.49 -9.57
C LYS A 92 -0.15 -17.51 -10.98
N GLY A 93 1.15 -17.21 -11.08
CA GLY A 93 1.88 -17.28 -12.36
C GLY A 93 1.67 -16.12 -13.30
N ARG A 94 1.03 -15.03 -12.87
CA ARG A 94 0.81 -13.87 -13.74
C ARG A 94 0.83 -12.55 -12.97
N TRP A 95 1.06 -11.47 -13.72
CA TRP A 95 1.03 -10.11 -13.18
C TRP A 95 -0.40 -9.56 -13.23
N VAL A 96 -0.83 -8.98 -12.11
CA VAL A 96 -2.14 -8.35 -11.96
C VAL A 96 -1.92 -6.85 -11.78
N SER A 97 -2.62 -6.03 -12.56
CA SER A 97 -2.47 -4.58 -12.49
C SER A 97 -3.45 -3.97 -11.50
N ILE A 98 -2.95 -3.01 -10.74
CA ILE A 98 -3.72 -2.28 -9.72
C ILE A 98 -3.49 -0.78 -9.92
N PRO A 99 -4.24 -0.13 -10.83
CA PRO A 99 -4.19 1.33 -10.95
C PRO A 99 -4.82 1.96 -9.70
N LEU A 100 -4.14 2.95 -9.12
CA LEU A 100 -4.63 3.56 -7.88
C LEU A 100 -4.10 4.97 -7.67
N VAL A 101 -4.80 5.70 -6.80
CA VAL A 101 -4.30 6.89 -6.15
C VAL A 101 -4.22 6.59 -4.66
N ALA A 102 -3.06 6.82 -4.06
CA ALA A 102 -2.90 6.68 -2.62
C ALA A 102 -2.72 8.04 -1.98
N VAL A 103 -3.23 8.17 -0.76
CA VAL A 103 -3.09 9.38 0.06
C VAL A 103 -2.33 9.00 1.32
N PHE A 104 -1.22 9.70 1.57
CA PHE A 104 -0.40 9.53 2.76
C PHE A 104 -0.45 10.81 3.57
N VAL A 105 -0.71 10.70 4.85
CA VAL A 105 -0.62 11.84 5.78
C VAL A 105 0.53 11.58 6.73
N LEU A 106 1.42 12.59 6.88
CA LEU A 106 2.57 12.49 7.75
C LEU A 106 2.37 13.37 8.99
N ASP A 107 2.98 12.98 10.11
CA ASP A 107 3.05 13.85 11.28
C ASP A 107 4.21 14.85 11.13
N ASP A 108 4.37 15.73 12.11
CA ASP A 108 5.42 16.77 12.05
C ASP A 108 6.84 16.20 12.18
N ALA A 109 6.98 14.97 12.65
CA ALA A 109 8.25 14.25 12.70
C ALA A 109 8.57 13.52 11.40
N GLY A 110 7.69 13.58 10.41
CA GLY A 110 7.88 12.92 9.11
C GLY A 110 7.50 11.45 9.09
N ARG A 111 6.77 10.97 10.08
CA ARG A 111 6.26 9.59 10.08
C ARG A 111 4.91 9.54 9.39
N ILE A 112 4.66 8.46 8.66
CA ILE A 112 3.38 8.23 7.99
C ILE A 112 2.37 7.77 9.03
N VAL A 113 1.28 8.52 9.19
CA VAL A 113 0.21 8.20 10.15
C VAL A 113 -1.05 7.70 9.49
N GLU A 114 -1.26 8.01 8.19
CA GLU A 114 -2.40 7.53 7.42
C GLU A 114 -1.92 7.10 6.04
N TRP A 115 -2.42 5.96 5.59
CA TRP A 115 -2.13 5.39 4.29
C TRP A 115 -3.44 4.85 3.71
N ARG A 116 -4.00 5.57 2.72
CA ARG A 116 -5.28 5.20 2.10
C ARG A 116 -5.10 4.97 0.62
N GLU A 117 -5.72 3.91 0.10
CA GLU A 117 -5.66 3.57 -1.31
C GLU A 117 -7.04 3.64 -1.95
N TYR A 118 -7.14 4.39 -3.04
CA TYR A 118 -8.34 4.55 -3.84
C TYR A 118 -8.14 3.81 -5.15
N LEU A 119 -8.82 2.69 -5.30
CA LEU A 119 -8.70 1.82 -6.46
C LEU A 119 -10.04 1.18 -6.79
N ASP A 120 -10.13 0.62 -7.99
CA ASP A 120 -11.32 -0.12 -8.40
C ASP A 120 -11.14 -1.60 -8.05
N PRO A 121 -11.80 -2.09 -7.00
CA PRO A 121 -11.68 -3.50 -6.61
C PRO A 121 -12.27 -4.45 -7.66
N SER A 122 -13.24 -3.99 -8.47
CA SER A 122 -13.79 -4.82 -9.56
C SER A 122 -12.74 -5.16 -10.60
N HIS A 123 -11.88 -4.20 -10.93
CA HIS A 123 -10.81 -4.42 -11.90
C HIS A 123 -9.81 -5.47 -11.39
N VAL A 124 -9.49 -5.43 -10.10
CA VAL A 124 -8.59 -6.40 -9.47
C VAL A 124 -9.25 -7.79 -9.41
N ALA A 125 -10.50 -7.85 -8.93
CA ALA A 125 -11.24 -9.10 -8.82
C ALA A 125 -11.37 -9.80 -10.18
N LYS A 126 -11.68 -9.05 -11.22
CA LYS A 126 -11.82 -9.58 -12.59
C LYS A 126 -10.56 -10.29 -13.07
N GLN A 127 -9.39 -9.71 -12.81
CA GLN A 127 -8.12 -10.30 -13.22
C GLN A 127 -7.82 -11.61 -12.49
N HIS A 128 -8.35 -11.76 -11.27
CA HIS A 128 -8.22 -12.99 -10.48
C HIS A 128 -9.35 -14.00 -10.78
N GLY A 129 -10.32 -13.64 -11.59
CA GLY A 129 -11.51 -14.49 -11.80
C GLY A 129 -12.37 -14.61 -10.55
N MET A 130 -12.39 -13.59 -9.72
CA MET A 130 -13.10 -13.52 -8.44
C MET A 130 -14.28 -12.57 -8.50
N THR A 131 -15.26 -12.78 -7.62
CA THR A 131 -16.27 -11.77 -7.29
C THR A 131 -15.66 -10.77 -6.32
N LEU A 132 -16.34 -9.62 -6.11
CA LEU A 132 -15.91 -8.64 -5.12
C LEU A 132 -15.87 -9.22 -3.71
N ASP A 133 -16.86 -10.05 -3.36
CA ASP A 133 -16.92 -10.69 -2.04
C ASP A 133 -15.75 -11.66 -1.86
N GLU A 134 -15.44 -12.45 -2.88
CA GLU A 134 -14.31 -13.35 -2.85
C GLU A 134 -12.98 -12.60 -2.69
N LEU A 135 -12.85 -11.47 -3.38
CA LEU A 135 -11.64 -10.63 -3.24
C LEU A 135 -11.51 -10.11 -1.80
N ARG A 136 -12.60 -9.57 -1.24
CA ARG A 136 -12.61 -9.07 0.14
C ARG A 136 -12.26 -10.17 1.12
N ASP A 137 -12.86 -11.35 0.97
CA ASP A 137 -12.65 -12.50 1.86
C ASP A 137 -11.23 -13.05 1.76
N SER A 138 -10.51 -12.74 0.68
CA SER A 138 -9.12 -13.15 0.51
C SER A 138 -8.15 -12.35 1.37
N LEU A 139 -8.58 -11.24 1.96
CA LEU A 139 -7.79 -10.43 2.90
C LEU A 139 -8.09 -10.90 4.33
N ALA A 140 -7.14 -10.67 5.24
CA ALA A 140 -7.28 -11.11 6.62
C ALA A 140 -8.14 -10.20 7.49
N VAL A 141 -8.43 -8.99 6.99
CA VAL A 141 -9.23 -7.99 7.71
C VAL A 141 -10.72 -8.25 7.63
#